data_bff10c77dde32e8b9c1b21fb463dcc05
#
_entry.id   bff10c77dde32e8b9c1b21fb463dcc05
#
_cell.length_a   1.000
_cell.length_b   1.000
_cell.length_c   1.000
_cell.angle_alpha   90.00
_cell.angle_beta   90.00
_cell.angle_gamma   90.00
#
_symmetry.space_group_name_H-M   'P 1'
#
loop_
_entity.id
_entity.type
_entity.pdbx_description
1 polymer ?
#
loop_
_entity_poly.entity_id
_entity_poly.type
_entity_poly.pdbx_seq_one_letter_code
_entity_poly.pdbx_strand_id
1 'polypeptide(L)'
;SSTGTFDNIDGNSQDFTYELTPKVSPITPTDPGKPGQPIDPNNPDGPKWPTDKGVDDVSRTISRTVTYVKAEGGEAAPSSSNTVTFERSGEINHVTGEVTWQAWTAKAGDATLEGHPLPLVTGYLAQSATNNGSEVAPSTTAEAVEATEATGNITEEVTYVKLGSWIPQPPTGTVEVPPTVYPNNPDDPT
;
A
#
# COMPACT_ATOMS: atom_id res chain seq x y z
N SER A 1 19.37 -13.44 -41.39
CA SER A 1 19.49 -13.12 -42.84
C SER A 1 19.13 -14.36 -43.64
N SER A 2 18.08 -14.31 -44.44
CA SER A 2 17.78 -15.34 -45.42
C SER A 2 18.41 -14.92 -46.77
N THR A 3 19.19 -15.78 -47.37
CA THR A 3 19.74 -15.62 -48.70
C THR A 3 18.75 -16.27 -49.67
N GLY A 4 18.05 -15.46 -50.48
CA GLY A 4 17.27 -15.92 -51.58
C GLY A 4 18.16 -16.05 -52.83
N THR A 5 18.02 -17.12 -53.60
CA THR A 5 18.70 -17.30 -54.88
C THR A 5 17.67 -16.94 -55.98
N PHE A 6 17.99 -15.95 -56.78
CA PHE A 6 17.17 -15.64 -57.96
C PHE A 6 17.38 -16.73 -59.04
N ASP A 7 16.29 -17.26 -59.58
CA ASP A 7 16.40 -18.01 -60.81
C ASP A 7 16.53 -17.00 -61.99
N ASN A 8 17.20 -17.30 -62.97
CA ASN A 8 17.42 -16.41 -64.11
C ASN A 8 16.38 -16.70 -65.22
N ILE A 9 15.13 -16.97 -64.85
CA ILE A 9 14.07 -17.36 -65.76
C ILE A 9 13.09 -16.15 -65.94
N ASP A 10 13.11 -15.52 -67.09
CA ASP A 10 12.15 -14.49 -67.47
C ASP A 10 10.71 -15.04 -67.47
N GLY A 11 9.84 -14.39 -66.71
CA GLY A 11 8.43 -14.76 -66.63
C GLY A 11 8.01 -15.47 -65.35
N ASN A 12 8.97 -15.84 -64.46
CA ASN A 12 8.66 -16.31 -63.12
C ASN A 12 8.65 -15.15 -62.13
N SER A 13 7.49 -14.90 -61.52
CA SER A 13 7.42 -13.98 -60.36
C SER A 13 8.03 -14.66 -59.16
N GLN A 14 9.08 -14.07 -58.60
CA GLN A 14 9.66 -14.50 -57.32
C GLN A 14 9.22 -13.59 -56.20
N ASP A 15 8.22 -14.02 -55.46
CA ASP A 15 7.71 -13.29 -54.29
C ASP A 15 8.43 -13.74 -53.02
N PHE A 16 9.10 -12.81 -52.37
CA PHE A 16 9.72 -13.03 -51.06
C PHE A 16 8.88 -12.35 -49.98
N THR A 17 8.33 -13.14 -49.09
CA THR A 17 7.63 -12.63 -47.91
C THR A 17 8.59 -12.59 -46.74
N TYR A 18 8.78 -11.39 -46.18
CA TYR A 18 9.51 -11.18 -44.93
C TYR A 18 8.52 -10.94 -43.81
N GLU A 19 8.52 -11.81 -42.81
CA GLU A 19 7.80 -11.59 -41.59
C GLU A 19 8.68 -10.79 -40.64
N LEU A 20 8.22 -9.60 -40.26
CA LEU A 20 8.93 -8.74 -39.33
C LEU A 20 8.23 -8.78 -37.98
N THR A 21 8.95 -9.22 -36.95
CA THR A 21 8.49 -9.16 -35.57
C THR A 21 8.98 -7.85 -34.95
N PRO A 22 8.09 -7.03 -34.36
CA PRO A 22 8.50 -5.83 -33.66
C PRO A 22 9.50 -6.13 -32.55
N LYS A 23 10.56 -5.32 -32.45
CA LYS A 23 11.47 -5.36 -31.31
C LYS A 23 10.74 -4.83 -30.09
N VAL A 24 10.88 -5.51 -28.95
CA VAL A 24 10.38 -5.07 -27.65
C VAL A 24 11.55 -4.93 -26.65
N SER A 25 11.39 -4.08 -25.67
CA SER A 25 12.31 -3.94 -24.53
C SER A 25 11.56 -4.13 -23.22
N PRO A 26 12.16 -4.81 -22.25
CA PRO A 26 11.55 -4.98 -20.93
C PRO A 26 11.52 -3.65 -20.18
N ILE A 27 10.50 -3.51 -19.36
CA ILE A 27 10.34 -2.46 -18.34
C ILE A 27 10.27 -3.18 -17.00
N THR A 28 11.11 -2.77 -16.05
CA THR A 28 11.19 -3.43 -14.73
C THR A 28 11.25 -2.38 -13.62
N PRO A 29 11.03 -2.74 -12.35
CA PRO A 29 11.22 -1.85 -11.22
C PRO A 29 12.63 -1.25 -11.12
N THR A 30 13.65 -1.95 -11.63
CA THR A 30 15.04 -1.49 -11.64
C THR A 30 15.41 -0.70 -12.91
N ASP A 31 14.63 -0.85 -13.98
CA ASP A 31 14.75 -0.08 -15.21
C ASP A 31 13.35 0.30 -15.73
N PRO A 32 12.75 1.34 -15.14
CA PRO A 32 11.37 1.75 -15.43
C PRO A 32 11.20 2.48 -16.77
N GLY A 33 12.28 2.58 -17.54
CA GLY A 33 12.32 3.38 -18.76
C GLY A 33 12.80 4.83 -18.51
N LYS A 34 12.88 5.59 -19.59
CA LYS A 34 13.39 6.97 -19.57
C LYS A 34 12.39 7.90 -20.26
N PRO A 35 11.36 8.41 -19.56
CA PRO A 35 10.30 9.23 -20.15
C PRO A 35 10.81 10.29 -21.11
N GLY A 36 10.25 10.37 -22.32
CA GLY A 36 10.60 11.33 -23.35
C GLY A 36 11.92 11.07 -24.11
N GLN A 37 12.72 10.09 -23.69
CA GLN A 37 13.94 9.69 -24.40
C GLN A 37 13.61 8.68 -25.53
N PRO A 38 14.45 8.59 -26.57
CA PRO A 38 14.30 7.55 -27.58
C PRO A 38 14.31 6.15 -26.95
N ILE A 39 13.39 5.25 -27.38
CA ILE A 39 13.37 3.86 -26.92
C ILE A 39 14.64 3.13 -27.39
N ASP A 40 15.06 3.38 -28.63
CA ASP A 40 16.34 2.91 -29.15
C ASP A 40 17.35 4.09 -29.21
N PRO A 41 18.40 4.07 -28.38
CA PRO A 41 19.43 5.12 -28.40
C PRO A 41 20.12 5.30 -29.76
N ASN A 42 20.12 4.25 -30.60
CA ASN A 42 20.69 4.32 -31.95
C ASN A 42 19.76 4.92 -33.00
N ASN A 43 18.49 5.17 -32.61
CA ASN A 43 17.49 5.81 -33.45
C ASN A 43 16.85 7.00 -32.71
N PRO A 44 17.55 8.13 -32.57
CA PRO A 44 17.11 9.27 -31.78
C PRO A 44 15.80 9.92 -32.30
N ASP A 45 15.51 9.76 -33.58
CA ASP A 45 14.29 10.27 -34.21
C ASP A 45 13.13 9.25 -34.19
N GLY A 46 13.37 8.07 -33.65
CA GLY A 46 12.37 7.00 -33.50
C GLY A 46 11.39 7.24 -32.35
N PRO A 47 10.54 6.24 -32.07
CA PRO A 47 9.60 6.28 -30.95
C PRO A 47 10.30 6.59 -29.65
N LYS A 48 9.61 7.37 -28.79
CA LYS A 48 10.11 7.79 -27.48
C LYS A 48 9.33 7.08 -26.37
N TRP A 49 9.99 6.93 -25.23
CA TRP A 49 9.32 6.48 -24.02
C TRP A 49 8.17 7.42 -23.68
N PRO A 50 6.97 6.88 -23.37
CA PRO A 50 5.84 7.71 -22.95
C PRO A 50 6.22 8.61 -21.79
N THR A 51 5.84 9.89 -21.84
CA THR A 51 6.18 10.88 -20.82
C THR A 51 5.40 10.71 -19.54
N ASP A 52 4.29 9.99 -19.58
CA ASP A 52 3.38 9.69 -18.49
C ASP A 52 3.68 8.35 -17.79
N LYS A 53 4.76 7.66 -18.20
CA LYS A 53 5.20 6.38 -17.61
C LYS A 53 6.51 6.56 -16.86
N GLY A 54 6.64 5.87 -15.73
CA GLY A 54 7.84 5.97 -14.89
C GLY A 54 7.84 4.98 -13.73
N VAL A 55 8.55 5.33 -12.66
CA VAL A 55 8.73 4.46 -11.49
C VAL A 55 7.39 4.02 -10.87
N ASP A 56 6.40 4.91 -10.79
CA ASP A 56 5.09 4.63 -10.19
C ASP A 56 4.25 3.64 -11.02
N ASP A 57 4.64 3.40 -12.27
CA ASP A 57 4.00 2.39 -13.11
C ASP A 57 4.53 0.98 -12.90
N VAL A 58 5.68 0.84 -12.24
CA VAL A 58 6.35 -0.45 -12.01
C VAL A 58 6.53 -0.77 -10.53
N SER A 59 6.44 0.23 -9.65
CA SER A 59 6.60 0.04 -8.20
C SER A 59 5.71 1.03 -7.45
N ARG A 60 4.93 0.54 -6.50
CA ARG A 60 4.06 1.32 -5.61
C ARG A 60 4.19 0.84 -4.19
N THR A 61 4.40 1.75 -3.26
CA THR A 61 4.43 1.44 -1.84
C THR A 61 3.20 2.03 -1.16
N ILE A 62 2.48 1.16 -0.47
CA ILE A 62 1.32 1.52 0.35
C ILE A 62 1.78 1.49 1.81
N SER A 63 1.49 2.54 2.55
CA SER A 63 1.79 2.64 3.98
C SER A 63 0.52 2.64 4.81
N ARG A 64 0.58 2.03 6.00
CA ARG A 64 -0.39 2.17 7.06
C ARG A 64 0.30 2.76 8.27
N THR A 65 -0.26 3.83 8.84
CA THR A 65 0.28 4.49 10.03
C THR A 65 -0.84 4.72 11.03
N VAL A 66 -0.60 4.35 12.29
CA VAL A 66 -1.51 4.60 13.41
C VAL A 66 -0.84 5.54 14.39
N THR A 67 -1.51 6.62 14.75
CA THR A 67 -1.09 7.56 15.80
C THR A 67 -2.00 7.43 17.00
N TYR A 68 -1.44 7.63 18.21
CA TYR A 68 -2.16 7.51 19.47
C TYR A 68 -2.05 8.83 20.22
N VAL A 69 -3.18 9.52 20.35
CA VAL A 69 -3.24 10.87 20.95
C VAL A 69 -4.13 10.91 22.17
N LYS A 70 -3.88 11.85 23.08
CA LYS A 70 -4.77 12.14 24.21
C LYS A 70 -5.77 13.20 23.82
N ALA A 71 -7.02 13.08 24.26
CA ALA A 71 -8.08 14.05 23.98
C ALA A 71 -7.75 15.48 24.43
N GLU A 72 -7.00 15.61 25.53
CA GLU A 72 -6.50 16.89 26.05
C GLU A 72 -5.23 17.39 25.34
N GLY A 73 -4.72 16.64 24.38
CA GLY A 73 -3.52 16.92 23.61
C GLY A 73 -2.29 16.13 24.02
N GLY A 74 -1.39 15.98 23.07
CA GLY A 74 -0.14 15.23 23.25
C GLY A 74 -0.24 13.75 22.90
N GLU A 75 0.89 13.12 22.79
CA GLU A 75 1.05 11.71 22.46
C GLU A 75 0.57 10.82 23.60
N ALA A 76 -0.20 9.79 23.30
CA ALA A 76 -0.63 8.76 24.24
C ALA A 76 0.34 7.57 24.24
N ALA A 77 0.82 7.17 23.05
CA ALA A 77 1.81 6.13 22.85
C ALA A 77 2.54 6.38 21.53
N PRO A 78 3.74 5.79 21.30
CA PRO A 78 4.46 5.90 20.05
C PRO A 78 3.62 5.42 18.87
N SER A 79 3.67 6.14 17.74
CA SER A 79 3.02 5.73 16.51
C SER A 79 3.59 4.43 15.96
N SER A 80 2.75 3.68 15.25
CA SER A 80 3.13 2.45 14.56
C SER A 80 2.91 2.57 13.07
N SER A 81 3.78 1.94 12.27
CA SER A 81 3.59 1.92 10.81
C SER A 81 4.15 0.65 10.19
N ASN A 82 3.54 0.26 9.07
CA ASN A 82 4.06 -0.79 8.19
C ASN A 82 3.78 -0.43 6.72
N THR A 83 4.40 -1.16 5.80
CA THR A 83 4.30 -0.90 4.37
C THR A 83 4.27 -2.18 3.57
N VAL A 84 3.56 -2.14 2.43
CA VAL A 84 3.59 -3.17 1.40
C VAL A 84 4.01 -2.50 0.09
N THR A 85 4.93 -3.11 -0.64
CA THR A 85 5.35 -2.66 -1.96
C THR A 85 4.83 -3.63 -3.00
N PHE A 86 4.16 -3.10 -4.02
CA PHE A 86 3.74 -3.83 -5.21
C PHE A 86 4.68 -3.50 -6.36
N GLU A 87 5.01 -4.52 -7.13
CA GLU A 87 5.84 -4.39 -8.33
C GLU A 87 5.18 -5.09 -9.52
N ARG A 88 5.44 -4.59 -10.71
CA ARG A 88 5.12 -5.26 -11.96
C ARG A 88 6.22 -5.00 -12.98
N SER A 89 6.23 -5.81 -14.03
CA SER A 89 7.03 -5.59 -15.21
C SER A 89 6.14 -5.39 -16.43
N GLY A 90 6.75 -4.98 -17.53
CA GLY A 90 6.08 -4.82 -18.81
C GLY A 90 7.08 -4.87 -19.94
N GLU A 91 6.58 -4.66 -21.15
CA GLU A 91 7.38 -4.56 -22.38
C GLU A 91 6.90 -3.38 -23.20
N ILE A 92 7.85 -2.62 -23.76
CA ILE A 92 7.55 -1.55 -24.71
C ILE A 92 7.88 -1.98 -26.14
N ASN A 93 6.95 -1.77 -27.04
CA ASN A 93 7.11 -2.02 -28.46
C ASN A 93 7.88 -0.86 -29.11
N HIS A 94 9.01 -1.15 -29.77
CA HIS A 94 9.86 -0.15 -30.42
C HIS A 94 9.25 0.50 -31.67
N VAL A 95 8.20 -0.07 -32.22
CA VAL A 95 7.55 0.44 -33.43
C VAL A 95 6.38 1.37 -33.06
N THR A 96 5.54 0.94 -32.10
CA THR A 96 4.33 1.68 -31.74
C THR A 96 4.52 2.58 -30.52
N GLY A 97 5.51 2.29 -29.66
CA GLY A 97 5.65 2.93 -28.34
C GLY A 97 4.64 2.44 -27.30
N GLU A 98 3.81 1.44 -27.65
CA GLU A 98 2.84 0.88 -26.71
C GLU A 98 3.51 0.02 -25.66
N VAL A 99 2.97 0.09 -24.43
CA VAL A 99 3.44 -0.70 -23.29
C VAL A 99 2.42 -1.77 -22.93
N THR A 100 2.87 -3.01 -22.84
CA THR A 100 2.09 -4.14 -22.32
C THR A 100 2.56 -4.47 -20.92
N TRP A 101 1.64 -4.42 -19.95
CA TRP A 101 1.95 -4.65 -18.54
C TRP A 101 1.60 -6.07 -18.09
N GLN A 102 2.43 -6.61 -17.21
CA GLN A 102 2.09 -7.77 -16.39
C GLN A 102 1.24 -7.34 -15.19
N ALA A 103 0.60 -8.30 -14.52
CA ALA A 103 -0.14 -8.05 -13.29
C ALA A 103 0.77 -7.55 -12.16
N TRP A 104 0.23 -6.72 -11.28
CA TRP A 104 0.89 -6.34 -10.05
C TRP A 104 1.04 -7.53 -9.10
N THR A 105 2.15 -7.59 -8.41
CA THR A 105 2.42 -8.59 -7.37
C THR A 105 3.05 -7.91 -6.15
N ALA A 106 2.74 -8.41 -4.97
CA ALA A 106 3.42 -7.95 -3.77
C ALA A 106 4.89 -8.40 -3.81
N LYS A 107 5.82 -7.46 -3.66
CA LYS A 107 7.27 -7.69 -3.73
C LYS A 107 7.76 -8.74 -2.73
N ALA A 108 7.21 -8.74 -1.52
CA ALA A 108 7.53 -9.69 -0.46
C ALA A 108 6.71 -10.99 -0.54
N GLY A 109 5.82 -11.12 -1.53
CA GLY A 109 4.88 -12.24 -1.65
C GLY A 109 3.69 -12.16 -0.70
N ASP A 110 3.62 -11.13 0.15
CA ASP A 110 2.55 -10.85 1.11
C ASP A 110 2.05 -9.42 0.89
N ALA A 111 0.73 -9.28 0.79
CA ALA A 111 0.04 -8.01 0.57
C ALA A 111 -0.64 -7.48 1.85
N THR A 112 -0.36 -8.08 2.99
CA THR A 112 -1.00 -7.74 4.26
C THR A 112 -0.35 -6.52 4.90
N LEU A 113 -1.15 -5.49 5.16
CA LEU A 113 -0.82 -4.41 6.09
C LEU A 113 -1.24 -4.86 7.49
N GLU A 114 -0.26 -5.18 8.32
CA GLU A 114 -0.47 -5.69 9.67
C GLU A 114 -1.32 -4.74 10.52
N GLY A 115 -2.14 -5.34 11.40
CA GLY A 115 -2.87 -4.61 12.41
C GLY A 115 -1.98 -4.13 13.55
N HIS A 116 -2.41 -3.06 14.21
CA HIS A 116 -1.70 -2.48 15.34
C HIS A 116 -2.54 -2.60 16.61
N PRO A 117 -2.20 -3.52 17.55
CA PRO A 117 -2.90 -3.63 18.82
C PRO A 117 -2.91 -2.31 19.56
N LEU A 118 -4.04 -1.99 20.21
CA LEU A 118 -4.16 -0.78 21.00
C LEU A 118 -3.18 -0.80 22.17
N PRO A 119 -2.29 0.21 22.29
CA PRO A 119 -1.40 0.31 23.44
C PRO A 119 -2.18 0.49 24.75
N LEU A 120 -1.72 -0.15 25.81
CA LEU A 120 -2.21 0.12 27.17
C LEU A 120 -1.57 1.40 27.68
N VAL A 121 -2.40 2.42 27.93
CA VAL A 121 -1.96 3.72 28.45
C VAL A 121 -2.54 3.89 29.85
N THR A 122 -1.68 3.87 30.86
CA THR A 122 -2.11 3.92 32.28
C THR A 122 -2.98 5.16 32.54
N GLY A 123 -4.17 4.95 33.07
CA GLY A 123 -5.14 6.00 33.39
C GLY A 123 -5.93 6.53 32.18
N TYR A 124 -5.85 5.88 31.03
CA TYR A 124 -6.57 6.27 29.82
C TYR A 124 -7.29 5.10 29.18
N LEU A 125 -8.33 5.42 28.41
CA LEU A 125 -9.10 4.47 27.59
C LEU A 125 -9.10 4.95 26.14
N ALA A 126 -8.84 4.06 25.19
CA ALA A 126 -9.05 4.32 23.78
C ALA A 126 -10.57 4.47 23.52
N GLN A 127 -11.02 5.69 23.22
CA GLN A 127 -12.45 6.02 23.11
C GLN A 127 -12.94 6.05 21.68
N SER A 128 -12.17 6.64 20.79
CA SER A 128 -12.54 6.83 19.40
C SER A 128 -11.33 6.65 18.49
N ALA A 129 -11.61 6.37 17.24
CA ALA A 129 -10.57 6.34 16.22
C ALA A 129 -11.09 6.89 14.89
N THR A 130 -10.16 7.28 14.03
CA THR A 130 -10.44 7.62 12.65
C THR A 130 -9.55 6.81 11.71
N ASN A 131 -10.05 6.53 10.51
CA ASN A 131 -9.31 5.96 9.39
C ASN A 131 -9.50 6.90 8.19
N ASN A 132 -8.40 7.49 7.71
CA ASN A 132 -8.43 8.52 6.67
C ASN A 132 -9.49 9.63 6.93
N GLY A 133 -9.62 10.04 8.19
CA GLY A 133 -10.56 11.06 8.64
C GLY A 133 -12.00 10.60 8.86
N SER A 134 -12.34 9.34 8.59
CA SER A 134 -13.66 8.75 8.86
C SER A 134 -13.66 8.06 10.23
N GLU A 135 -14.72 8.24 11.02
CA GLU A 135 -14.85 7.58 12.32
C GLU A 135 -14.95 6.06 12.17
N VAL A 136 -14.18 5.35 13.00
CA VAL A 136 -14.16 3.90 13.11
C VAL A 136 -14.06 3.48 14.58
N ALA A 137 -14.32 2.21 14.87
CA ALA A 137 -14.06 1.69 16.20
C ALA A 137 -12.54 1.60 16.46
N PRO A 138 -12.04 1.94 17.66
CA PRO A 138 -10.61 1.80 17.96
C PRO A 138 -10.05 0.40 17.70
N SER A 139 -10.85 -0.65 17.92
CA SER A 139 -10.44 -2.04 17.68
C SER A 139 -10.10 -2.36 16.24
N THR A 140 -10.59 -1.59 15.26
CA THR A 140 -10.29 -1.82 13.84
C THR A 140 -8.83 -1.60 13.50
N THR A 141 -8.10 -0.79 14.27
CA THR A 141 -6.66 -0.59 14.07
C THR A 141 -5.84 -1.85 14.37
N ALA A 142 -6.39 -2.79 15.14
CA ALA A 142 -5.75 -4.08 15.44
C ALA A 142 -5.98 -5.13 14.35
N GLU A 143 -6.87 -4.88 13.40
CA GLU A 143 -7.15 -5.79 12.30
C GLU A 143 -6.16 -5.59 11.15
N ALA A 144 -5.72 -6.68 10.53
CA ALA A 144 -4.91 -6.62 9.32
C ALA A 144 -5.76 -6.21 8.11
N VAL A 145 -5.14 -5.58 7.13
CA VAL A 145 -5.78 -5.14 5.88
C VAL A 145 -5.04 -5.75 4.70
N GLU A 146 -5.75 -6.53 3.89
CA GLU A 146 -5.25 -6.98 2.60
C GLU A 146 -5.22 -5.79 1.62
N ALA A 147 -4.02 -5.45 1.16
CA ALA A 147 -3.82 -4.36 0.23
C ALA A 147 -3.75 -4.84 -1.22
N THR A 148 -4.05 -3.94 -2.13
CA THR A 148 -3.79 -4.06 -3.57
C THR A 148 -2.98 -2.84 -4.01
N GLU A 149 -2.47 -2.85 -5.21
CA GLU A 149 -1.77 -1.69 -5.79
C GLU A 149 -2.64 -0.43 -5.90
N ALA A 150 -3.97 -0.61 -5.86
CA ALA A 150 -4.94 0.48 -5.87
C ALA A 150 -5.31 0.97 -4.46
N THR A 151 -4.88 0.27 -3.40
CA THR A 151 -5.09 0.70 -2.02
C THR A 151 -4.28 1.98 -1.78
N GLY A 152 -4.95 3.03 -1.30
CA GLY A 152 -4.27 4.25 -0.87
C GLY A 152 -3.54 4.06 0.47
N ASN A 153 -2.70 5.02 0.84
CA ASN A 153 -2.12 5.04 2.17
C ASN A 153 -3.22 5.15 3.24
N ILE A 154 -3.05 4.41 4.32
CA ILE A 154 -3.97 4.36 5.45
C ILE A 154 -3.36 5.15 6.60
N THR A 155 -4.09 6.17 7.05
CA THR A 155 -3.72 6.98 8.22
C THR A 155 -4.81 6.84 9.26
N GLU A 156 -4.45 6.31 10.41
CA GLU A 156 -5.36 6.09 11.53
C GLU A 156 -4.91 6.92 12.74
N GLU A 157 -5.88 7.44 13.48
CA GLU A 157 -5.64 8.12 14.74
C GLU A 157 -6.57 7.56 15.79
N VAL A 158 -6.01 7.16 16.94
CA VAL A 158 -6.76 6.66 18.09
C VAL A 158 -6.69 7.70 19.20
N THR A 159 -7.83 8.15 19.66
CA THR A 159 -7.96 9.13 20.74
C THR A 159 -8.20 8.43 22.07
N TYR A 160 -7.34 8.73 23.02
CA TYR A 160 -7.39 8.27 24.40
C TYR A 160 -7.96 9.34 25.31
N VAL A 161 -8.94 8.97 26.12
CA VAL A 161 -9.52 9.84 27.15
C VAL A 161 -9.08 9.40 28.52
N LYS A 162 -8.84 10.37 29.40
CA LYS A 162 -8.49 10.10 30.79
C LYS A 162 -9.64 9.42 31.51
N LEU A 163 -9.35 8.34 32.23
CA LEU A 163 -10.32 7.69 33.09
C LEU A 163 -10.67 8.63 34.25
N GLY A 164 -11.97 8.81 34.48
CA GLY A 164 -12.45 9.57 35.65
C GLY A 164 -12.14 8.81 36.93
N SER A 165 -11.80 9.54 38.00
CA SER A 165 -11.76 8.97 39.32
C SER A 165 -13.18 8.91 39.88
N TRP A 166 -13.68 7.71 40.12
CA TRP A 166 -14.94 7.52 40.85
C TRP A 166 -14.56 7.11 42.29
N ILE A 167 -14.94 7.94 43.25
CA ILE A 167 -14.79 7.60 44.68
C ILE A 167 -16.17 7.17 45.16
N PRO A 168 -16.36 5.87 45.51
CA PRO A 168 -17.61 5.44 46.11
C PRO A 168 -17.82 6.19 47.42
N GLN A 169 -18.92 6.93 47.52
CA GLN A 169 -19.32 7.48 48.82
C GLN A 169 -20.18 6.42 49.49
N PRO A 170 -19.76 5.97 50.70
CA PRO A 170 -20.64 5.09 51.46
C PRO A 170 -21.94 5.81 51.80
N PRO A 171 -23.09 5.13 51.77
CA PRO A 171 -24.35 5.74 52.12
C PRO A 171 -24.29 6.25 53.57
N THR A 172 -24.69 7.50 53.76
CA THR A 172 -24.82 8.09 55.10
C THR A 172 -26.08 7.51 55.76
N GLY A 173 -25.94 6.43 56.51
CA GLY A 173 -27.01 5.79 57.24
C GLY A 173 -26.59 4.45 57.85
N THR A 174 -27.30 3.97 58.87
CA THR A 174 -27.07 2.70 59.59
C THR A 174 -27.57 1.47 58.83
N VAL A 175 -27.53 1.46 57.50
CA VAL A 175 -27.89 0.27 56.70
C VAL A 175 -26.61 -0.53 56.50
N GLU A 176 -26.58 -1.78 57.02
CA GLU A 176 -25.57 -2.75 56.63
C GLU A 176 -25.73 -2.99 55.13
N VAL A 177 -24.82 -2.40 54.36
CA VAL A 177 -24.71 -2.68 52.93
C VAL A 177 -23.89 -3.96 52.80
N PRO A 178 -24.40 -5.00 52.12
CA PRO A 178 -23.55 -6.16 51.78
C PRO A 178 -22.28 -5.71 51.08
N PRO A 179 -21.14 -6.37 51.25
CA PRO A 179 -19.92 -6.02 50.57
C PRO A 179 -20.18 -6.01 49.07
N THR A 180 -20.13 -4.83 48.47
CA THR A 180 -20.33 -4.67 47.02
C THR A 180 -18.95 -4.76 46.37
N VAL A 181 -18.75 -5.79 45.58
CA VAL A 181 -17.54 -5.90 44.77
C VAL A 181 -17.64 -4.87 43.63
N TYR A 182 -16.73 -3.94 43.62
CA TYR A 182 -16.62 -2.94 42.56
C TYR A 182 -15.63 -3.45 41.51
N PRO A 183 -16.07 -3.76 40.30
CA PRO A 183 -15.23 -4.44 39.31
C PRO A 183 -14.01 -3.63 38.83
N ASN A 184 -13.85 -2.39 39.30
CA ASN A 184 -12.72 -1.52 38.95
C ASN A 184 -12.00 -0.93 40.18
N ASN A 185 -12.06 -1.59 41.34
CA ASN A 185 -11.27 -1.20 42.47
C ASN A 185 -9.84 -1.70 42.29
N PRO A 186 -8.80 -0.82 42.13
CA PRO A 186 -7.43 -1.25 41.94
C PRO A 186 -6.85 -1.99 43.18
N ASP A 187 -7.46 -1.83 44.37
CA ASP A 187 -7.03 -2.49 45.60
C ASP A 187 -7.76 -3.84 45.83
N ASP A 188 -8.77 -4.13 45.04
CA ASP A 188 -9.53 -5.40 45.06
C ASP A 188 -9.95 -5.80 43.64
N PRO A 189 -9.05 -6.45 42.90
CA PRO A 189 -9.25 -6.80 41.48
C PRO A 189 -10.13 -8.02 41.21
N THR A 190 -10.75 -8.63 42.19
CA THR A 190 -11.58 -9.84 42.04
C THR A 190 -13.06 -9.54 41.77
#